data_a50d9fd3dcceb677f63e6ae8d17f5097
#
_entry.id   a50d9fd3dcceb677f63e6ae8d17f5097
#
_cell.length_a   1.000
_cell.length_b   1.000
_cell.length_c   1.000
_cell.angle_alpha   90.00
_cell.angle_beta   90.00
_cell.angle_gamma   90.00
#
_symmetry.space_group_name_H-M   'P 1'
#
loop_
_entity.id
_entity.type
_entity.pdbx_description
1 polymer ?
#
loop_
_entity_poly.entity_id
_entity_poly.type
_entity_poly.pdbx_seq_one_letter_code
_entity_poly.pdbx_strand_id
1 'polypeptide(L)'
;MLPLKDTHAVILDLDGTMIDSVPDLDAALNGMLKDMALPAVSEKTIRMFVGKGTPHLVKKTISVYLDEKDAERRQDEALTLFYRHYRMVNGEYSHMYPGVREGLERMAEKQLKIACVTNKPSVFTEPLLARNGIYALFDVIYCADTFPKKKPCLLYTSPSPRDS
;
A
#
# COMPACT_ATOMS: atom_id res chain seq x y z
N MET A 1 25.39 -11.89 -4.21
CA MET A 1 25.04 -10.87 -3.16
C MET A 1 25.85 -9.61 -3.46
N LEU A 2 25.19 -8.55 -3.86
CA LEU A 2 25.85 -7.27 -4.10
C LEU A 2 26.43 -6.75 -2.78
N PRO A 3 27.71 -6.29 -2.76
CA PRO A 3 28.29 -5.73 -1.55
C PRO A 3 27.59 -4.43 -1.17
N LEU A 4 27.03 -4.36 0.04
CA LEU A 4 26.36 -3.16 0.57
C LEU A 4 27.34 -2.04 0.94
N LYS A 5 28.62 -2.16 0.58
CA LYS A 5 29.69 -1.25 1.02
C LYS A 5 29.47 0.22 0.63
N ASP A 6 28.74 0.47 -0.46
CA ASP A 6 28.50 1.81 -0.97
C ASP A 6 27.00 2.18 -0.92
N THR A 7 26.19 1.40 -0.18
CA THR A 7 24.77 1.68 -0.01
C THR A 7 24.58 2.67 1.13
N HIS A 8 23.91 3.80 0.87
CA HIS A 8 23.62 4.83 1.85
C HIS A 8 22.14 4.93 2.20
N ALA A 9 21.28 4.43 1.33
CA ALA A 9 19.84 4.47 1.52
C ALA A 9 19.17 3.22 0.93
N VAL A 10 18.03 2.86 1.51
CA VAL A 10 17.17 1.78 1.04
C VAL A 10 15.74 2.30 0.88
N ILE A 11 15.12 1.96 -0.23
CA ILE A 11 13.72 2.30 -0.51
C ILE A 11 12.93 1.00 -0.53
N LEU A 12 11.88 0.95 0.26
CA LEU A 12 11.04 -0.24 0.43
C LEU A 12 9.58 0.10 0.09
N ASP A 13 8.93 -0.82 -0.60
CA ASP A 13 7.47 -0.81 -0.75
C ASP A 13 6.81 -1.39 0.51
N LEU A 14 5.51 -1.17 0.68
CA LEU A 14 4.76 -1.61 1.86
C LEU A 14 3.97 -2.88 1.56
N ASP A 15 2.87 -2.75 0.80
CA ASP A 15 1.94 -3.85 0.54
C ASP A 15 2.59 -4.95 -0.30
N GLY A 16 2.62 -6.17 0.23
CA GLY A 16 3.23 -7.32 -0.45
C GLY A 16 4.76 -7.38 -0.36
N THR A 17 5.41 -6.42 0.30
CA THR A 17 6.87 -6.37 0.51
C THR A 17 7.22 -6.45 2.00
N MET A 18 6.68 -5.58 2.82
CA MET A 18 6.90 -5.60 4.27
C MET A 18 5.71 -6.18 5.02
N ILE A 19 4.50 -5.94 4.54
CA ILE A 19 3.25 -6.37 5.17
C ILE A 19 2.38 -7.08 4.14
N ASP A 20 1.88 -8.26 4.47
CA ASP A 20 0.76 -8.86 3.76
C ASP A 20 -0.54 -8.20 4.20
N SER A 21 -0.95 -7.19 3.45
CA SER A 21 -2.15 -6.41 3.70
C SER A 21 -3.39 -6.94 2.95
N VAL A 22 -3.24 -7.98 2.15
CA VAL A 22 -4.34 -8.54 1.36
C VAL A 22 -5.51 -9.01 2.22
N PRO A 23 -5.32 -9.65 3.38
CA PRO A 23 -6.45 -10.03 4.24
C PRO A 23 -7.34 -8.85 4.67
N ASP A 24 -6.76 -7.68 4.98
CA ASP A 24 -7.52 -6.46 5.27
C ASP A 24 -8.25 -5.94 4.03
N LEU A 25 -7.56 -5.94 2.88
CA LEU A 25 -8.14 -5.51 1.61
C LEU A 25 -9.29 -6.42 1.18
N ASP A 26 -9.14 -7.73 1.38
CA ASP A 26 -10.19 -8.72 1.12
C ASP A 26 -11.46 -8.42 1.95
N ALA A 27 -11.31 -8.21 3.25
CA ALA A 27 -12.42 -7.88 4.13
C ALA A 27 -13.12 -6.57 3.70
N ALA A 28 -12.33 -5.52 3.38
CA ALA A 28 -12.87 -4.23 2.98
C ALA A 28 -13.56 -4.27 1.61
N LEU A 29 -12.95 -4.93 0.61
CA LEU A 29 -13.50 -5.04 -0.74
C LEU A 29 -14.76 -5.91 -0.77
N ASN A 30 -14.80 -7.01 -0.05
CA ASN A 30 -15.98 -7.85 0.02
C ASN A 30 -17.12 -7.18 0.82
N GLY A 31 -16.78 -6.36 1.83
CA GLY A 31 -17.75 -5.48 2.48
C GLY A 31 -18.35 -4.45 1.51
N MET A 32 -17.52 -3.79 0.73
CA MET A 32 -17.94 -2.88 -0.34
C MET A 32 -18.84 -3.58 -1.38
N LEU A 33 -18.42 -4.75 -1.89
CA LEU A 33 -19.22 -5.51 -2.87
C LEU A 33 -20.60 -5.88 -2.31
N LYS A 34 -20.65 -6.32 -1.06
CA LYS A 34 -21.93 -6.63 -0.38
C LYS A 34 -22.85 -5.41 -0.34
N ASP A 35 -22.34 -4.24 0.02
CA ASP A 35 -23.13 -3.01 0.06
C ASP A 35 -23.58 -2.56 -1.35
N MET A 36 -22.83 -2.92 -2.39
CA MET A 36 -23.18 -2.67 -3.78
C MET A 36 -24.12 -3.72 -4.38
N ALA A 37 -24.54 -4.72 -3.60
CA ALA A 37 -25.31 -5.88 -4.05
C ALA A 37 -24.59 -6.70 -5.15
N LEU A 38 -23.27 -6.81 -5.06
CA LEU A 38 -22.43 -7.60 -5.95
C LEU A 38 -21.89 -8.83 -5.22
N PRO A 39 -21.63 -9.93 -5.95
CA PRO A 39 -21.07 -11.14 -5.33
C PRO A 39 -19.65 -10.89 -4.79
N ALA A 40 -19.23 -11.72 -3.83
CA ALA A 40 -17.86 -11.68 -3.30
C ALA A 40 -16.83 -12.13 -4.35
N VAL A 41 -15.60 -11.62 -4.21
CA VAL A 41 -14.43 -12.08 -4.97
C VAL A 41 -13.48 -12.85 -4.05
N SER A 42 -12.68 -13.75 -4.62
CA SER A 42 -11.68 -14.49 -3.86
C SER A 42 -10.47 -13.62 -3.51
N GLU A 43 -9.82 -13.91 -2.39
CA GLU A 43 -8.55 -13.29 -2.01
C GLU A 43 -7.49 -13.42 -3.11
N LYS A 44 -7.44 -14.57 -3.79
CA LYS A 44 -6.54 -14.81 -4.92
C LYS A 44 -6.74 -13.78 -6.05
N THR A 45 -7.98 -13.44 -6.35
CA THR A 45 -8.32 -12.41 -7.34
C THR A 45 -7.86 -11.04 -6.89
N ILE A 46 -8.08 -10.69 -5.62
CA ILE A 46 -7.66 -9.41 -5.04
C ILE A 46 -6.14 -9.26 -5.09
N ARG A 47 -5.38 -10.31 -4.78
CA ARG A 47 -3.91 -10.31 -4.86
C ARG A 47 -3.38 -9.88 -6.23
N MET A 48 -4.09 -10.20 -7.30
CA MET A 48 -3.69 -9.80 -8.67
C MET A 48 -3.89 -8.30 -8.93
N PHE A 49 -4.72 -7.61 -8.16
CA PHE A 49 -5.07 -6.21 -8.38
C PHE A 49 -4.30 -5.24 -7.49
N VAL A 50 -3.59 -5.75 -6.48
CA VAL A 50 -2.83 -4.93 -5.51
C VAL A 50 -1.58 -4.33 -6.16
N GLY A 51 -1.20 -3.12 -5.73
CA GLY A 51 0.08 -2.48 -6.06
C GLY A 51 -0.03 -1.19 -6.88
N LYS A 52 -1.14 -0.96 -7.59
CA LYS A 52 -1.35 0.23 -8.42
C LYS A 52 -2.21 1.33 -7.76
N GLY A 53 -2.40 1.22 -6.44
CA GLY A 53 -3.19 2.17 -5.64
C GLY A 53 -4.67 1.81 -5.53
N THR A 54 -5.31 2.47 -4.57
CA THR A 54 -6.70 2.17 -4.18
C THR A 54 -7.72 2.35 -5.30
N PRO A 55 -7.71 3.44 -6.09
CA PRO A 55 -8.68 3.60 -7.17
C PRO A 55 -8.61 2.47 -8.21
N HIS A 56 -7.40 2.03 -8.54
CA HIS A 56 -7.20 0.91 -9.46
C HIS A 56 -7.73 -0.40 -8.87
N LEU A 57 -7.39 -0.68 -7.62
CA LEU A 57 -7.84 -1.88 -6.89
C LEU A 57 -9.37 -1.97 -6.86
N VAL A 58 -10.03 -0.90 -6.46
CA VAL A 58 -11.50 -0.82 -6.39
C VAL A 58 -12.13 -0.98 -7.77
N LYS A 59 -11.64 -0.24 -8.79
CA LYS A 59 -12.15 -0.36 -10.16
C LYS A 59 -12.01 -1.79 -10.69
N LYS A 60 -10.86 -2.43 -10.52
CA LYS A 60 -10.63 -3.82 -10.95
C LYS A 60 -11.56 -4.79 -10.24
N THR A 61 -11.81 -4.58 -8.96
CA THR A 61 -12.69 -5.46 -8.16
C THR A 61 -14.12 -5.40 -8.66
N ILE A 62 -14.70 -4.20 -8.86
CA ILE A 62 -16.08 -4.08 -9.37
C ILE A 62 -16.19 -4.51 -10.84
N SER A 63 -15.12 -4.36 -11.62
CA SER A 63 -15.08 -4.80 -13.03
C SER A 63 -15.10 -6.32 -13.22
N VAL A 64 -14.98 -7.09 -12.13
CA VAL A 64 -15.24 -8.55 -12.20
C VAL A 64 -16.71 -8.84 -12.56
N TYR A 65 -17.63 -7.94 -12.16
CA TYR A 65 -19.07 -8.10 -12.31
C TYR A 65 -19.76 -7.05 -13.17
N LEU A 66 -19.13 -5.90 -13.35
CA LEU A 66 -19.66 -4.76 -14.10
C LEU A 66 -18.87 -4.57 -15.41
N ASP A 67 -19.55 -4.15 -16.46
CA ASP A 67 -18.89 -3.69 -17.66
C ASP A 67 -18.14 -2.35 -17.41
N GLU A 68 -17.32 -1.91 -18.37
CA GLU A 68 -16.49 -0.71 -18.21
C GLU A 68 -17.32 0.53 -17.91
N LYS A 69 -18.45 0.70 -18.59
CA LYS A 69 -19.33 1.87 -18.44
C LYS A 69 -19.95 1.92 -17.04
N ASP A 70 -20.46 0.80 -16.56
CA ASP A 70 -21.06 0.70 -15.23
C ASP A 70 -20.00 0.78 -14.12
N ALA A 71 -18.82 0.20 -14.34
CA ALA A 71 -17.71 0.30 -13.41
C ALA A 71 -17.23 1.77 -13.27
N GLU A 72 -17.12 2.53 -14.36
CA GLU A 72 -16.80 3.97 -14.30
C GLU A 72 -17.88 4.76 -13.57
N ARG A 73 -19.14 4.53 -13.90
CA ARG A 73 -20.27 5.23 -13.29
C ARG A 73 -20.36 5.00 -11.78
N ARG A 74 -20.01 3.81 -11.30
CA ARG A 74 -20.12 3.43 -9.88
C ARG A 74 -18.80 3.49 -9.11
N GLN A 75 -17.71 3.96 -9.72
CA GLN A 75 -16.40 3.98 -9.09
C GLN A 75 -16.35 4.84 -7.83
N ASP A 76 -16.94 6.03 -7.85
CA ASP A 76 -16.95 6.95 -6.69
C ASP A 76 -17.77 6.37 -5.53
N GLU A 77 -18.91 5.76 -5.82
CA GLU A 77 -19.70 5.00 -4.84
C GLU A 77 -18.85 3.89 -4.22
N ALA A 78 -18.21 3.09 -5.05
CA ALA A 78 -17.37 1.97 -4.61
C ALA A 78 -16.19 2.43 -3.74
N LEU A 79 -15.50 3.51 -4.14
CA LEU A 79 -14.41 4.09 -3.35
C LEU A 79 -14.87 4.55 -1.97
N THR A 80 -16.00 5.23 -1.89
CA THR A 80 -16.59 5.69 -0.63
C THR A 80 -16.89 4.51 0.30
N LEU A 81 -17.53 3.47 -0.24
CA LEU A 81 -17.84 2.25 0.50
C LEU A 81 -16.59 1.50 0.94
N PHE A 82 -15.61 1.35 0.03
CA PHE A 82 -14.34 0.73 0.34
C PHE A 82 -13.63 1.44 1.50
N TYR A 83 -13.48 2.76 1.45
CA TYR A 83 -12.82 3.52 2.51
C TYR A 83 -13.54 3.39 3.85
N ARG A 84 -14.86 3.34 3.86
CA ARG A 84 -15.64 3.10 5.07
C ARG A 84 -15.28 1.77 5.73
N HIS A 85 -15.27 0.69 4.94
CA HIS A 85 -14.90 -0.64 5.44
C HIS A 85 -13.42 -0.72 5.82
N TYR A 86 -12.54 -0.14 5.00
CA TYR A 86 -11.11 -0.25 5.21
C TYR A 86 -10.65 0.46 6.47
N ARG A 87 -11.25 1.60 6.84
CA ARG A 87 -10.98 2.26 8.13
C ARG A 87 -11.22 1.36 9.34
N MET A 88 -12.16 0.43 9.24
CA MET A 88 -12.49 -0.49 10.33
C MET A 88 -11.54 -1.67 10.44
N VAL A 89 -10.93 -2.09 9.33
CA VAL A 89 -10.15 -3.34 9.26
C VAL A 89 -8.66 -3.13 9.00
N ASN A 90 -8.20 -1.91 8.73
CA ASN A 90 -6.79 -1.63 8.41
C ASN A 90 -5.86 -2.04 9.58
N GLY A 91 -5.07 -3.07 9.36
CA GLY A 91 -4.17 -3.65 10.34
C GLY A 91 -4.80 -4.74 11.23
N GLU A 92 -6.07 -5.12 11.02
CA GLU A 92 -6.74 -6.15 11.83
C GLU A 92 -6.33 -7.58 11.42
N TYR A 93 -6.23 -7.83 10.13
CA TYR A 93 -5.96 -9.17 9.56
C TYR A 93 -4.63 -9.24 8.84
N SER A 94 -4.02 -8.10 8.54
CA SER A 94 -2.70 -8.02 7.93
C SER A 94 -1.61 -8.43 8.92
N HIS A 95 -0.49 -8.89 8.38
CA HIS A 95 0.68 -9.26 9.18
C HIS A 95 1.96 -8.90 8.45
N MET A 96 2.98 -8.58 9.23
CA MET A 96 4.32 -8.34 8.73
C MET A 96 4.97 -9.65 8.30
N TYR A 97 5.66 -9.64 7.15
CA TYR A 97 6.41 -10.82 6.72
C TYR A 97 7.56 -11.12 7.69
N PRO A 98 7.90 -12.43 7.88
CA PRO A 98 9.03 -12.83 8.70
C PRO A 98 10.34 -12.14 8.26
N GLY A 99 11.12 -11.68 9.22
CA GLY A 99 12.42 -11.06 8.98
C GLY A 99 12.39 -9.57 8.62
N VAL A 100 11.22 -8.97 8.42
CA VAL A 100 11.11 -7.54 8.07
C VAL A 100 11.61 -6.64 9.20
N ARG A 101 11.14 -6.86 10.43
CA ARG A 101 11.58 -6.07 11.59
C ARG A 101 13.09 -6.15 11.77
N GLU A 102 13.62 -7.36 11.83
CA GLU A 102 15.05 -7.61 12.01
C GLU A 102 15.88 -7.00 10.87
N GLY A 103 15.37 -7.06 9.64
CA GLY A 103 16.00 -6.42 8.48
C GLY A 103 16.06 -4.90 8.60
N LEU A 104 14.95 -4.24 8.99
CA LEU A 104 14.89 -2.80 9.23
C LEU A 104 15.81 -2.36 10.36
N GLU A 105 15.81 -3.08 11.47
CA GLU A 105 16.69 -2.80 12.62
C GLU A 105 18.17 -2.92 12.23
N ARG A 106 18.56 -3.95 11.48
CA ARG A 106 19.93 -4.09 10.97
C ARG A 106 20.33 -2.98 9.99
N MET A 107 19.39 -2.50 9.17
CA MET A 107 19.65 -1.36 8.29
C MET A 107 19.89 -0.09 9.12
N ALA A 108 19.08 0.14 10.16
CA ALA A 108 19.24 1.26 11.08
C ALA A 108 20.58 1.20 11.84
N GLU A 109 20.97 0.03 12.34
CA GLU A 109 22.27 -0.20 12.99
C GLU A 109 23.46 0.14 12.07
N LYS A 110 23.30 -0.13 10.77
CA LYS A 110 24.28 0.25 9.74
C LYS A 110 24.19 1.71 9.31
N GLN A 111 23.37 2.49 9.95
CA GLN A 111 23.14 3.92 9.66
C GLN A 111 22.65 4.18 8.23
N LEU A 112 21.98 3.21 7.60
CA LEU A 112 21.33 3.41 6.32
C LEU A 112 20.10 4.30 6.49
N LYS A 113 19.87 5.18 5.53
CA LYS A 113 18.60 5.90 5.43
C LYS A 113 17.53 4.96 4.89
N ILE A 114 16.39 4.88 5.56
CA ILE A 114 15.31 3.96 5.21
C ILE A 114 14.09 4.77 4.82
N ALA A 115 13.62 4.57 3.58
CA ALA A 115 12.41 5.18 3.06
C ALA A 115 11.36 4.12 2.75
N CYS A 116 10.12 4.38 3.13
CA CYS A 116 8.94 3.66 2.64
C CYS A 116 8.32 4.47 1.49
N VAL A 117 8.11 3.85 0.33
CA VAL A 117 7.45 4.47 -0.82
C VAL A 117 6.30 3.58 -1.27
N THR A 118 5.07 4.04 -1.08
CA THR A 118 3.87 3.25 -1.30
C THR A 118 2.79 4.01 -2.08
N ASN A 119 2.00 3.28 -2.88
CA ASN A 119 0.78 3.81 -3.51
C ASN A 119 -0.44 3.80 -2.56
N LYS A 120 -0.24 3.45 -1.30
CA LYS A 120 -1.26 3.49 -0.25
C LYS A 120 -1.42 4.93 0.27
N PRO A 121 -2.65 5.41 0.53
CA PRO A 121 -2.86 6.71 1.16
C PRO A 121 -2.24 6.81 2.56
N SER A 122 -1.75 7.99 2.94
CA SER A 122 -1.10 8.24 4.24
C SER A 122 -1.98 7.88 5.43
N VAL A 123 -3.27 8.19 5.32
CA VAL A 123 -4.28 7.90 6.37
C VAL A 123 -4.37 6.42 6.75
N PHE A 124 -3.96 5.52 5.86
CA PHE A 124 -3.90 4.07 6.11
C PHE A 124 -2.47 3.57 6.33
N THR A 125 -1.47 4.22 5.73
CA THR A 125 -0.06 3.82 5.81
C THR A 125 0.51 4.04 7.21
N GLU A 126 0.38 5.24 7.73
CA GLU A 126 0.99 5.62 9.02
C GLU A 126 0.43 4.79 10.18
N PRO A 127 -0.90 4.63 10.33
CA PRO A 127 -1.43 3.76 11.39
C PRO A 127 -1.01 2.30 11.26
N LEU A 128 -0.90 1.79 10.03
CA LEU A 128 -0.47 0.42 9.79
C LEU A 128 0.99 0.20 10.21
N LEU A 129 1.89 1.12 9.87
CA LEU A 129 3.30 1.07 10.29
C LEU A 129 3.44 1.21 11.81
N ALA A 130 2.68 2.10 12.43
CA ALA A 130 2.67 2.31 13.88
C ALA A 130 2.16 1.06 14.61
N ARG A 131 1.08 0.46 14.14
CA ARG A 131 0.51 -0.77 14.72
C ARG A 131 1.48 -1.95 14.65
N ASN A 132 2.28 -2.03 13.60
CA ASN A 132 3.33 -3.04 13.47
C ASN A 132 4.63 -2.66 14.19
N GLY A 133 4.70 -1.50 14.84
CA GLY A 133 5.85 -1.04 15.63
C GLY A 133 7.10 -0.75 14.80
N ILE A 134 6.94 -0.43 13.51
CA ILE A 134 8.07 -0.13 12.60
C ILE A 134 8.07 1.31 12.07
N TYR A 135 7.06 2.12 12.42
CA TYR A 135 6.94 3.51 11.96
C TYR A 135 8.21 4.33 12.23
N ALA A 136 8.76 4.24 13.43
CA ALA A 136 9.94 5.01 13.85
C ALA A 136 11.25 4.58 13.17
N LEU A 137 11.28 3.44 12.49
CA LEU A 137 12.46 2.95 11.78
C LEU A 137 12.67 3.63 10.42
N PHE A 138 11.66 4.35 9.91
CA PHE A 138 11.74 5.05 8.63
C PHE A 138 12.18 6.49 8.82
N ASP A 139 13.16 6.93 8.03
CA ASP A 139 13.55 8.34 7.92
C ASP A 139 12.53 9.14 7.10
N VAL A 140 11.92 8.50 6.09
CA VAL A 140 10.96 9.11 5.18
C VAL A 140 9.86 8.11 4.82
N ILE A 141 8.62 8.61 4.75
CA ILE A 141 7.45 7.85 4.28
C ILE A 141 6.75 8.66 3.21
N TYR A 142 6.74 8.12 1.99
CA TYR A 142 6.05 8.69 0.84
C TYR A 142 4.84 7.84 0.48
N CYS A 143 3.66 8.45 0.53
CA CYS A 143 2.38 7.82 0.28
C CYS A 143 1.76 8.29 -1.04
N ALA A 144 0.63 7.70 -1.42
CA ALA A 144 -0.08 8.06 -2.65
C ALA A 144 -0.45 9.55 -2.75
N ASP A 145 -0.70 10.18 -1.62
CA ASP A 145 -1.10 11.58 -1.47
C ASP A 145 0.07 12.53 -1.15
N THR A 146 1.30 12.02 -1.04
CA THR A 146 2.50 12.85 -0.85
C THR A 146 2.85 13.65 -2.09
N PHE A 147 2.66 13.06 -3.27
CA PHE A 147 2.98 13.67 -4.57
C PHE A 147 1.81 13.56 -5.55
N PRO A 148 1.73 14.46 -6.56
CA PRO A 148 0.67 14.44 -7.57
C PRO A 148 0.60 13.15 -8.39
N LYS A 149 1.73 12.45 -8.55
CA LYS A 149 1.84 11.22 -9.32
C LYS A 149 2.28 10.05 -8.46
N LYS A 150 1.70 8.88 -8.74
CA LYS A 150 1.98 7.61 -8.05
C LYS A 150 3.12 6.85 -8.72
N LYS A 151 3.69 5.86 -8.00
CA LYS A 151 4.59 4.90 -8.62
C LYS A 151 3.93 4.25 -9.86
N PRO A 152 4.64 3.95 -10.92
CA PRO A 152 6.11 3.98 -11.10
C PRO A 152 6.67 5.30 -11.67
N CYS A 153 6.00 6.43 -11.48
CA CYS A 153 6.46 7.71 -12.02
C CYS A 153 7.75 8.18 -11.34
N LEU A 154 8.80 8.49 -12.13
CA LEU A 154 10.12 8.92 -11.66
C LEU A 154 10.15 10.32 -11.01
N LEU A 155 9.03 11.05 -10.98
CA LEU A 155 8.92 12.32 -10.24
C LEU A 155 9.02 12.15 -8.71
N TYR A 156 9.14 10.93 -8.23
CA TYR A 156 9.49 10.62 -6.84
C TYR A 156 10.99 10.76 -6.53
N THR A 157 11.84 11.02 -7.51
CA THR A 157 13.26 11.27 -7.25
C THR A 157 13.39 12.58 -6.50
N SER A 158 13.92 12.50 -5.27
CA SER A 158 14.35 13.67 -4.53
C SER A 158 15.35 14.48 -5.38
N PRO A 159 15.34 15.83 -5.26
CA PRO A 159 16.40 16.62 -5.89
C PRO A 159 17.76 16.02 -5.54
N SER A 160 18.61 15.85 -6.55
CA SER A 160 19.97 15.41 -6.34
C SER A 160 20.65 16.37 -5.36
N PRO A 161 21.52 15.88 -4.44
CA PRO A 161 22.32 16.77 -3.60
C PRO A 161 23.16 17.81 -4.35
N ARG A 162 23.27 17.69 -5.68
CA ARG A 162 23.92 18.67 -6.55
C ARG A 162 23.05 19.87 -6.92
N ASP A 163 21.74 19.81 -6.64
CA ASP A 163 20.77 20.87 -6.96
C ASP A 163 20.39 21.71 -5.73
N SER A 164 21.12 21.52 -4.64
CA SER A 164 21.00 22.30 -3.41
C SER A 164 22.12 23.32 -3.28
#